data_1e633832937feabcf4b6940512f64dc6
#
_entry.id   1e633832937feabcf4b6940512f64dc6
#
_cell.length_a   1.000
_cell.length_b   1.000
_cell.length_c   1.000
_cell.angle_alpha   90.00
_cell.angle_beta   90.00
_cell.angle_gamma   90.00
#
_symmetry.space_group_name_H-M   'P 1'
#
loop_
_entity.id
_entity.type
_entity.pdbx_description
1 polymer ?
#
loop_
_entity_poly.entity_id
_entity_poly.type
_entity_poly.pdbx_seq_one_letter_code
_entity_poly.pdbx_strand_id
1 'polypeptide(L)'
;MSKQLRVYREGAKTEFDYQILWEEDFTKLADAVKKLELSCGKICIVADDTVGNLYGKEVQKALEELDVTVDLYTFPAGEASKNLDTVKELYAFLIEHHYTRKDVLAALGGGVTGDLTGYAAATYLRGIDFIQIPTTLLAQVDSSVGGKTGVDFAQYKNMVGAFHQPRLVYMNLNTLKTLPEDQFASGMGEVLKSGLI
;
A
#
# COMPACT_ATOMS: atom_id res chain seq x y z
N MET A 1 1.60 3.66 23.38
CA MET A 1 2.01 4.92 22.70
C MET A 1 2.27 4.57 21.23
N SER A 2 1.57 5.23 20.31
CA SER A 2 1.85 5.08 18.87
C SER A 2 3.27 5.51 18.58
N LYS A 3 4.04 4.66 17.89
CA LYS A 3 5.35 5.02 17.41
C LYS A 3 5.20 5.54 15.99
N GLN A 4 5.87 6.63 15.64
CA GLN A 4 5.78 7.24 14.32
C GLN A 4 7.15 7.71 13.84
N LEU A 5 7.35 7.65 12.54
CA LEU A 5 8.47 8.25 11.81
C LEU A 5 7.91 9.17 10.74
N ARG A 6 8.51 10.33 10.56
CA ARG A 6 8.19 11.26 9.47
C ARG A 6 9.25 11.14 8.38
N VAL A 7 8.81 10.90 7.16
CA VAL A 7 9.66 10.88 5.97
C VAL A 7 9.37 12.13 5.15
N TYR A 8 10.40 12.95 4.90
CA TYR A 8 10.25 14.19 4.15
C TYR A 8 11.49 14.49 3.31
N ARG A 9 11.33 15.33 2.31
CA ARG A 9 12.41 15.85 1.49
C ARG A 9 12.23 17.35 1.33
N GLU A 10 13.18 18.12 1.84
CA GLU A 10 13.23 19.58 1.71
C GLU A 10 14.10 20.02 0.53
N GLY A 11 13.76 21.16 -0.07
CA GLY A 11 14.60 21.82 -1.09
C GLY A 11 14.65 21.13 -2.45
N ALA A 12 13.78 20.17 -2.73
CA ALA A 12 13.67 19.52 -4.02
C ALA A 12 12.52 20.12 -4.87
N LYS A 13 12.56 19.89 -6.19
CA LYS A 13 11.46 20.29 -7.09
C LYS A 13 10.14 19.60 -6.76
N THR A 14 10.20 18.50 -6.05
CA THR A 14 9.05 17.79 -5.48
C THR A 14 9.30 17.58 -3.99
N GLU A 15 8.60 18.32 -3.15
CA GLU A 15 8.56 18.09 -1.71
C GLU A 15 7.58 16.95 -1.44
N PHE A 16 7.95 16.06 -0.52
CA PHE A 16 7.03 15.05 0.01
C PHE A 16 7.19 14.96 1.52
N ASP A 17 6.10 14.63 2.16
CA ASP A 17 6.03 14.47 3.61
C ASP A 17 4.95 13.43 3.92
N TYR A 18 5.32 12.33 4.53
CA TYR A 18 4.39 11.32 5.00
C TYR A 18 4.86 10.66 6.29
N GLN A 19 3.93 10.05 7.00
CA GLN A 19 4.20 9.36 8.25
C GLN A 19 4.22 7.84 8.05
N ILE A 20 5.10 7.19 8.80
CA ILE A 20 5.10 5.75 9.01
C ILE A 20 4.64 5.53 10.45
N LEU A 21 3.54 4.80 10.63
CA LEU A 21 2.96 4.48 11.94
C LEU A 21 3.09 2.99 12.23
N TRP A 22 3.44 2.65 13.47
CA TRP A 22 3.49 1.28 13.97
C TRP A 22 2.41 1.09 15.03
N GLU A 23 1.51 0.17 14.76
CA GLU A 23 0.40 -0.18 15.65
C GLU A 23 0.31 -1.71 15.77
N GLU A 24 -0.48 -2.18 16.72
CA GLU A 24 -0.69 -3.62 16.94
C GLU A 24 -1.96 -4.14 16.26
N ASP A 25 -2.84 -3.25 15.79
CA ASP A 25 -4.10 -3.57 15.14
C ASP A 25 -4.52 -2.46 14.16
N PHE A 26 -5.74 -2.55 13.59
CA PHE A 26 -6.27 -1.54 12.68
C PHE A 26 -7.21 -0.52 13.34
N THR A 27 -7.37 -0.53 14.65
CA THR A 27 -8.31 0.34 15.37
C THR A 27 -8.02 1.84 15.21
N LYS A 28 -6.77 2.21 14.94
CA LYS A 28 -6.37 3.60 14.74
C LYS A 28 -6.21 3.99 13.27
N LEU A 29 -6.54 3.08 12.34
CA LEU A 29 -6.36 3.33 10.91
C LEU A 29 -7.23 4.50 10.43
N ALA A 30 -8.51 4.52 10.81
CA ALA A 30 -9.40 5.63 10.47
C ALA A 30 -8.88 6.98 10.98
N ASP A 31 -8.46 7.05 12.24
CA ASP A 31 -7.89 8.26 12.82
C ASP A 31 -6.60 8.72 12.11
N ALA A 32 -5.77 7.76 11.69
CA ALA A 32 -4.55 8.05 10.96
C ALA A 32 -4.85 8.63 9.57
N VAL A 33 -5.82 8.04 8.85
CA VAL A 33 -6.25 8.53 7.54
C VAL A 33 -6.96 9.89 7.65
N LYS A 34 -7.82 10.08 8.67
CA LYS A 34 -8.51 11.34 8.92
C LYS A 34 -7.55 12.53 9.08
N LYS A 35 -6.41 12.30 9.74
CA LYS A 35 -5.37 13.33 9.94
C LYS A 35 -4.68 13.78 8.64
N LEU A 36 -4.84 13.03 7.55
CA LEU A 36 -4.32 13.43 6.24
C LEU A 36 -5.17 14.51 5.58
N GLU A 37 -6.36 14.79 6.12
CA GLU A 37 -7.31 15.80 5.60
C GLU A 37 -7.64 15.61 4.11
N LEU A 38 -7.68 14.34 3.65
CA LEU A 38 -8.00 14.01 2.27
C LEU A 38 -9.48 14.24 1.99
N SER A 39 -9.78 14.96 0.92
CA SER A 39 -11.17 15.21 0.50
C SER A 39 -11.68 14.05 -0.37
N CYS A 40 -11.55 12.81 0.08
CA CYS A 40 -12.00 11.64 -0.67
C CYS A 40 -13.43 11.25 -0.31
N GLY A 41 -14.17 10.77 -1.32
CA GLY A 41 -15.48 10.15 -1.13
C GLY A 41 -15.41 8.64 -1.13
N LYS A 42 -14.32 8.06 -1.66
CA LYS A 42 -14.13 6.63 -1.78
C LYS A 42 -12.69 6.21 -1.48
N ILE A 43 -12.56 5.02 -0.92
CA ILE A 43 -11.27 4.34 -0.74
C ILE A 43 -11.38 2.95 -1.38
N CYS A 44 -10.48 2.60 -2.30
CA CYS A 44 -10.35 1.25 -2.81
C CYS A 44 -9.22 0.53 -2.08
N ILE A 45 -9.55 -0.49 -1.30
CA ILE A 45 -8.58 -1.43 -0.77
C ILE A 45 -8.18 -2.36 -1.92
N VAL A 46 -6.88 -2.42 -2.19
CA VAL A 46 -6.29 -3.34 -3.18
C VAL A 46 -5.46 -4.36 -2.43
N ALA A 47 -5.77 -5.63 -2.58
CA ALA A 47 -5.09 -6.72 -1.88
C ALA A 47 -4.92 -7.93 -2.81
N ASP A 48 -3.94 -8.80 -2.52
CA ASP A 48 -4.01 -10.14 -3.06
C ASP A 48 -5.10 -10.95 -2.34
N ASP A 49 -5.55 -12.05 -2.95
CA ASP A 49 -6.65 -12.87 -2.43
C ASP A 49 -6.35 -13.49 -1.06
N THR A 50 -5.09 -13.80 -0.75
CA THR A 50 -4.68 -14.33 0.56
C THR A 50 -4.85 -13.27 1.64
N VAL A 51 -4.27 -12.09 1.44
CA VAL A 51 -4.32 -10.99 2.41
C VAL A 51 -5.72 -10.38 2.49
N GLY A 52 -6.42 -10.28 1.36
CA GLY A 52 -7.81 -9.85 1.29
C GLY A 52 -8.75 -10.72 2.13
N ASN A 53 -8.56 -12.05 2.10
CA ASN A 53 -9.31 -12.97 2.93
C ASN A 53 -8.99 -12.86 4.43
N LEU A 54 -7.71 -12.60 4.78
CA LEU A 54 -7.28 -12.49 6.17
C LEU A 54 -7.71 -11.17 6.82
N TYR A 55 -7.51 -10.06 6.14
CA TYR A 55 -7.61 -8.72 6.74
C TYR A 55 -8.57 -7.77 6.03
N GLY A 56 -9.00 -8.08 4.80
CA GLY A 56 -9.79 -7.16 3.97
C GLY A 56 -11.03 -6.62 4.67
N LYS A 57 -11.82 -7.50 5.31
CA LYS A 57 -13.04 -7.11 6.03
C LYS A 57 -12.76 -6.24 7.26
N GLU A 58 -11.67 -6.51 7.99
CA GLU A 58 -11.29 -5.74 9.17
C GLU A 58 -10.85 -4.33 8.78
N VAL A 59 -9.99 -4.22 7.74
CA VAL A 59 -9.53 -2.94 7.21
C VAL A 59 -10.68 -2.15 6.58
N GLN A 60 -11.57 -2.81 5.84
CA GLN A 60 -12.76 -2.19 5.27
C GLN A 60 -13.63 -1.56 6.36
N LYS A 61 -13.96 -2.33 7.40
CA LYS A 61 -14.75 -1.84 8.52
C LYS A 61 -14.07 -0.66 9.24
N ALA A 62 -12.75 -0.71 9.43
CA ALA A 62 -12.02 0.39 10.04
C ALA A 62 -12.07 1.67 9.18
N LEU A 63 -11.95 1.56 7.86
CA LEU A 63 -11.99 2.72 6.97
C LEU A 63 -13.43 3.26 6.75
N GLU A 64 -14.46 2.45 6.89
CA GLU A 64 -15.87 2.90 6.83
C GLU A 64 -16.23 3.87 7.96
N GLU A 65 -15.45 3.91 9.07
CA GLU A 65 -15.60 4.91 10.14
C GLU A 65 -15.32 6.35 9.66
N LEU A 66 -14.75 6.52 8.47
CA LEU A 66 -14.49 7.84 7.85
C LEU A 66 -15.71 8.44 7.13
N ASP A 67 -16.85 7.76 7.10
CA ASP A 67 -18.04 8.16 6.33
C ASP A 67 -17.77 8.27 4.83
N VAL A 68 -16.95 7.33 4.31
CA VAL A 68 -16.63 7.19 2.88
C VAL A 68 -17.06 5.81 2.37
N THR A 69 -17.27 5.67 1.07
CA THR A 69 -17.48 4.36 0.46
C THR A 69 -16.15 3.60 0.39
N VAL A 70 -16.12 2.37 0.87
CA VAL A 70 -14.93 1.53 0.85
C VAL A 70 -15.18 0.27 0.04
N ASP A 71 -14.47 0.14 -1.08
CA ASP A 71 -14.50 -1.05 -1.92
C ASP A 71 -13.25 -1.91 -1.67
N LEU A 72 -13.38 -3.23 -1.88
CA LEU A 72 -12.27 -4.18 -1.84
C LEU A 72 -12.09 -4.80 -3.23
N TYR A 73 -10.95 -4.54 -3.85
CA TYR A 73 -10.49 -5.21 -5.06
C TYR A 73 -9.42 -6.25 -4.71
N THR A 74 -9.57 -7.47 -5.20
CA THR A 74 -8.59 -8.53 -4.99
C THR A 74 -8.09 -9.12 -6.30
N PHE A 75 -6.82 -9.54 -6.30
CA PHE A 75 -6.15 -10.22 -7.41
C PHE A 75 -5.43 -11.48 -6.90
N PRO A 76 -5.06 -12.46 -7.76
CA PRO A 76 -4.38 -13.67 -7.33
C PRO A 76 -3.03 -13.39 -6.64
N ALA A 77 -2.77 -14.05 -5.51
CA ALA A 77 -1.50 -13.90 -4.78
C ALA A 77 -0.30 -14.35 -5.61
N GLY A 78 0.85 -13.70 -5.40
CA GLY A 78 2.13 -14.07 -5.99
C GLY A 78 2.68 -13.07 -6.99
N GLU A 79 3.98 -13.20 -7.27
CA GLU A 79 4.74 -12.30 -8.17
C GLU A 79 4.19 -12.29 -9.60
N ALA A 80 3.57 -13.37 -10.06
CA ALA A 80 2.98 -13.46 -11.40
C ALA A 80 1.88 -12.41 -11.64
N SER A 81 1.25 -11.92 -10.59
CA SER A 81 0.23 -10.86 -10.66
C SER A 81 0.82 -9.45 -10.74
N LYS A 82 2.13 -9.30 -10.54
CA LYS A 82 2.81 -7.98 -10.60
C LYS A 82 3.08 -7.55 -12.04
N ASN A 83 2.03 -7.29 -12.80
CA ASN A 83 2.12 -7.01 -14.23
C ASN A 83 1.10 -5.96 -14.69
N LEU A 84 1.22 -5.51 -15.95
CA LEU A 84 0.34 -4.49 -16.53
C LEU A 84 -1.10 -4.98 -16.75
N ASP A 85 -1.33 -6.27 -16.91
CA ASP A 85 -2.68 -6.81 -17.12
C ASP A 85 -3.49 -6.70 -15.83
N THR A 86 -2.90 -7.04 -14.68
CA THR A 86 -3.54 -6.85 -13.36
C THR A 86 -3.82 -5.36 -13.09
N VAL A 87 -2.90 -4.47 -13.46
CA VAL A 87 -3.13 -3.02 -13.35
C VAL A 87 -4.28 -2.56 -14.23
N LYS A 88 -4.39 -3.08 -15.43
CA LYS A 88 -5.51 -2.80 -16.35
C LYS A 88 -6.85 -3.27 -15.79
N GLU A 89 -6.89 -4.43 -15.16
CA GLU A 89 -8.09 -4.94 -14.50
C GLU A 89 -8.49 -4.04 -13.31
N LEU A 90 -7.51 -3.61 -12.52
CA LEU A 90 -7.75 -2.64 -11.44
C LEU A 90 -8.30 -1.31 -12.01
N TYR A 91 -7.78 -0.80 -13.12
CA TYR A 91 -8.34 0.41 -13.75
C TYR A 91 -9.79 0.22 -14.20
N ALA A 92 -10.11 -0.94 -14.79
CA ALA A 92 -11.50 -1.23 -15.19
C ALA A 92 -12.43 -1.21 -13.97
N PHE A 93 -12.02 -1.84 -12.87
CA PHE A 93 -12.74 -1.81 -11.61
C PHE A 93 -12.95 -0.38 -11.10
N LEU A 94 -11.90 0.44 -11.06
CA LEU A 94 -11.98 1.82 -10.58
C LEU A 94 -12.89 2.69 -11.44
N ILE A 95 -12.87 2.50 -12.76
CA ILE A 95 -13.76 3.21 -13.70
C ILE A 95 -15.22 2.80 -13.50
N GLU A 96 -15.47 1.50 -13.38
CA GLU A 96 -16.81 0.94 -13.19
C GLU A 96 -17.45 1.40 -11.88
N HIS A 97 -16.62 1.57 -10.82
CA HIS A 97 -17.04 2.08 -9.52
C HIS A 97 -16.96 3.61 -9.41
N HIS A 98 -16.72 4.32 -10.52
CA HIS A 98 -16.71 5.79 -10.59
C HIS A 98 -15.70 6.46 -9.66
N TYR A 99 -14.48 5.91 -9.54
CA TYR A 99 -13.38 6.54 -8.81
C TYR A 99 -12.89 7.80 -9.50
N THR A 100 -12.68 8.86 -8.74
CA THR A 100 -12.24 10.18 -9.19
C THR A 100 -10.81 10.50 -8.76
N ARG A 101 -10.29 11.66 -9.17
CA ARG A 101 -8.95 12.14 -8.75
C ARG A 101 -8.83 12.45 -7.26
N LYS A 102 -9.93 12.55 -6.55
CA LYS A 102 -9.94 12.84 -5.11
C LYS A 102 -9.95 11.57 -4.26
N ASP A 103 -10.25 10.44 -4.88
CA ASP A 103 -10.36 9.18 -4.17
C ASP A 103 -8.98 8.53 -3.95
N VAL A 104 -8.92 7.54 -3.08
CA VAL A 104 -7.68 7.01 -2.54
C VAL A 104 -7.58 5.51 -2.80
N LEU A 105 -6.40 5.02 -3.14
CA LEU A 105 -6.10 3.60 -3.10
C LEU A 105 -5.42 3.23 -1.78
N ALA A 106 -5.81 2.10 -1.18
CA ALA A 106 -5.18 1.54 0.00
C ALA A 106 -4.54 0.19 -0.35
N ALA A 107 -3.22 0.15 -0.43
CA ALA A 107 -2.46 -1.07 -0.72
C ALA A 107 -2.36 -1.93 0.54
N LEU A 108 -3.16 -2.99 0.65
CA LEU A 108 -3.16 -3.92 1.77
C LEU A 108 -2.44 -5.21 1.38
N GLY A 109 -1.17 -5.39 1.78
CA GLY A 109 -0.43 -6.58 1.39
C GLY A 109 1.08 -6.49 1.51
N GLY A 110 1.77 -7.38 0.82
CA GLY A 110 3.22 -7.40 0.69
C GLY A 110 3.74 -6.43 -0.38
N GLY A 111 5.02 -6.58 -0.75
CA GLY A 111 5.68 -5.73 -1.75
C GLY A 111 5.00 -5.75 -3.13
N VAL A 112 4.51 -6.91 -3.59
CA VAL A 112 3.76 -7.01 -4.86
C VAL A 112 2.56 -6.08 -4.85
N THR A 113 1.74 -6.15 -3.81
CA THR A 113 0.54 -5.31 -3.66
C THR A 113 0.89 -3.84 -3.56
N GLY A 114 1.90 -3.49 -2.75
CA GLY A 114 2.35 -2.11 -2.58
C GLY A 114 2.83 -1.48 -3.88
N ASP A 115 3.67 -2.19 -4.62
CA ASP A 115 4.26 -1.73 -5.89
C ASP A 115 3.20 -1.58 -6.99
N LEU A 116 2.34 -2.58 -7.15
CA LEU A 116 1.26 -2.59 -8.14
C LEU A 116 0.25 -1.47 -7.88
N THR A 117 -0.21 -1.36 -6.62
CA THR A 117 -1.19 -0.33 -6.24
C THR A 117 -0.61 1.07 -6.35
N GLY A 118 0.63 1.26 -5.90
CA GLY A 118 1.31 2.55 -6.01
C GLY A 118 1.53 2.97 -7.47
N TYR A 119 1.87 2.02 -8.36
CA TYR A 119 1.97 2.29 -9.80
C TYR A 119 0.59 2.60 -10.40
N ALA A 120 -0.45 1.86 -10.03
CA ALA A 120 -1.80 2.15 -10.45
C ALA A 120 -2.24 3.56 -9.99
N ALA A 121 -1.96 3.92 -8.74
CA ALA A 121 -2.24 5.25 -8.22
C ALA A 121 -1.48 6.36 -8.96
N ALA A 122 -0.21 6.14 -9.30
CA ALA A 122 0.62 7.09 -10.03
C ALA A 122 0.10 7.39 -11.44
N THR A 123 -0.61 6.46 -12.06
CA THR A 123 -0.99 6.50 -13.47
C THR A 123 -2.48 6.67 -13.72
N TYR A 124 -3.35 6.18 -12.82
CA TYR A 124 -4.79 6.39 -12.89
C TYR A 124 -5.12 7.88 -12.82
N LEU A 125 -5.89 8.38 -13.79
CA LEU A 125 -6.28 9.79 -13.93
C LEU A 125 -5.10 10.80 -13.86
N ARG A 126 -3.88 10.38 -14.19
CA ARG A 126 -2.60 11.10 -14.10
C ARG A 126 -2.06 11.28 -12.68
N GLY A 127 -2.50 10.45 -11.78
CA GLY A 127 -2.09 10.41 -10.38
C GLY A 127 -3.23 10.69 -9.41
N ILE A 128 -3.41 9.76 -8.47
CA ILE A 128 -4.31 9.88 -7.32
C ILE A 128 -3.53 9.54 -6.05
N ASP A 129 -4.05 9.93 -4.90
CA ASP A 129 -3.45 9.61 -3.62
C ASP A 129 -3.52 8.10 -3.31
N PHE A 130 -2.52 7.59 -2.58
CA PHE A 130 -2.58 6.24 -2.04
C PHE A 130 -1.95 6.16 -0.65
N ILE A 131 -2.33 5.13 0.10
CA ILE A 131 -1.75 4.75 1.38
C ILE A 131 -1.24 3.31 1.31
N GLN A 132 -0.24 2.99 2.11
CA GLN A 132 0.29 1.64 2.23
C GLN A 132 -0.08 1.03 3.59
N ILE A 133 -0.54 -0.22 3.57
CA ILE A 133 -0.84 -1.04 4.74
C ILE A 133 -0.06 -2.35 4.58
N PRO A 134 1.28 -2.31 4.79
CA PRO A 134 2.15 -3.45 4.55
C PRO A 134 1.92 -4.56 5.59
N THR A 135 1.79 -5.81 5.11
CA THR A 135 1.50 -6.98 5.95
C THR A 135 2.63 -8.00 6.02
N THR A 136 3.67 -7.86 5.20
CA THR A 136 4.87 -8.71 5.26
C THR A 136 6.03 -7.96 5.90
N LEU A 137 6.97 -8.67 6.53
CA LEU A 137 8.14 -8.04 7.13
C LEU A 137 8.96 -7.26 6.09
N LEU A 138 9.19 -7.86 4.91
CA LEU A 138 9.90 -7.19 3.81
C LEU A 138 9.24 -5.87 3.41
N ALA A 139 7.90 -5.84 3.31
CA ALA A 139 7.19 -4.62 2.98
C ALA A 139 7.25 -3.58 4.11
N GLN A 140 7.21 -4.00 5.36
CA GLN A 140 7.27 -3.10 6.51
C GLN A 140 8.65 -2.43 6.66
N VAL A 141 9.74 -3.14 6.31
CA VAL A 141 11.11 -2.61 6.53
C VAL A 141 11.76 -2.00 5.30
N ASP A 142 11.25 -2.28 4.10
CA ASP A 142 11.89 -1.86 2.84
C ASP A 142 10.88 -1.34 1.81
N SER A 143 10.05 -2.21 1.19
CA SER A 143 9.35 -1.86 -0.03
C SER A 143 8.25 -0.80 0.12
N SER A 144 7.70 -0.58 1.31
CA SER A 144 6.72 0.50 1.55
C SER A 144 7.36 1.88 1.69
N VAL A 145 8.68 1.99 1.68
CA VAL A 145 9.43 3.23 1.93
C VAL A 145 10.13 3.70 0.66
N GLY A 146 10.08 5.01 0.40
CA GLY A 146 10.83 5.63 -0.70
C GLY A 146 10.04 5.82 -1.99
N GLY A 147 8.78 5.36 -2.06
CA GLY A 147 7.87 5.64 -3.17
C GLY A 147 8.26 5.00 -4.50
N LYS A 148 9.11 3.97 -4.49
CA LYS A 148 9.35 3.16 -5.68
C LYS A 148 8.12 2.30 -5.90
N THR A 149 7.48 2.44 -7.06
CA THR A 149 6.30 1.66 -7.43
C THR A 149 6.48 1.13 -8.83
N GLY A 150 5.92 -0.04 -9.13
CA GLY A 150 6.11 -0.60 -10.46
C GLY A 150 5.63 -2.03 -10.60
N VAL A 151 5.71 -2.48 -11.83
CA VAL A 151 5.33 -3.83 -12.23
C VAL A 151 6.41 -4.45 -13.13
N ASP A 152 6.35 -5.75 -13.25
CA ASP A 152 7.21 -6.51 -14.13
C ASP A 152 6.75 -6.36 -15.59
N PHE A 153 7.69 -6.47 -16.50
CA PHE A 153 7.43 -6.43 -17.93
C PHE A 153 8.16 -7.58 -18.64
N ALA A 154 7.41 -8.45 -19.27
CA ALA A 154 7.90 -9.70 -19.84
C ALA A 154 8.68 -10.51 -18.78
N GLN A 155 9.94 -10.84 -19.03
CA GLN A 155 10.79 -11.57 -18.08
C GLN A 155 11.58 -10.67 -17.12
N TYR A 156 11.40 -9.37 -17.18
CA TYR A 156 12.20 -8.41 -16.41
C TYR A 156 11.39 -7.86 -15.24
N LYS A 157 12.00 -7.90 -14.05
CA LYS A 157 11.38 -7.38 -12.82
C LYS A 157 11.47 -5.85 -12.73
N ASN A 158 10.39 -5.22 -12.25
CA ASN A 158 10.33 -3.80 -11.90
C ASN A 158 10.71 -2.83 -13.03
N MET A 159 10.50 -3.21 -14.30
CA MET A 159 10.94 -2.38 -15.44
C MET A 159 9.98 -1.25 -15.80
N VAL A 160 8.73 -1.35 -15.40
CA VAL A 160 7.71 -0.32 -15.65
C VAL A 160 7.24 0.22 -14.31
N GLY A 161 7.51 1.49 -14.04
CA GLY A 161 7.21 2.04 -12.73
C GLY A 161 7.23 3.56 -12.68
N ALA A 162 6.93 4.07 -11.50
CA ALA A 162 6.95 5.49 -11.19
C ALA A 162 7.45 5.72 -9.75
N PHE A 163 8.03 6.89 -9.50
CA PHE A 163 8.20 7.36 -8.13
C PHE A 163 6.90 8.04 -7.69
N HIS A 164 6.17 7.39 -6.80
CA HIS A 164 4.92 7.90 -6.24
C HIS A 164 4.91 7.68 -4.72
N GLN A 165 4.96 8.77 -3.96
CA GLN A 165 5.05 8.66 -2.51
C GLN A 165 3.66 8.39 -1.90
N PRO A 166 3.55 7.47 -0.93
CA PRO A 166 2.30 7.27 -0.22
C PRO A 166 2.00 8.49 0.66
N ARG A 167 0.72 8.71 0.98
CA ARG A 167 0.29 9.70 1.96
C ARG A 167 0.48 9.22 3.40
N LEU A 168 0.53 7.90 3.58
CA LEU A 168 0.68 7.23 4.86
C LEU A 168 1.21 5.82 4.63
N VAL A 169 2.07 5.35 5.54
CA VAL A 169 2.36 3.93 5.72
C VAL A 169 1.85 3.53 7.10
N TYR A 170 0.88 2.62 7.15
CA TYR A 170 0.29 2.12 8.38
C TYR A 170 0.63 0.64 8.58
N MET A 171 1.46 0.34 9.55
CA MET A 171 1.94 -1.01 9.85
C MET A 171 1.17 -1.58 11.04
N ASN A 172 0.45 -2.67 10.83
CA ASN A 172 -0.05 -3.51 11.91
C ASN A 172 0.96 -4.64 12.15
N LEU A 173 1.66 -4.60 13.28
CA LEU A 173 2.69 -5.59 13.58
C LEU A 173 2.14 -7.00 13.81
N ASN A 174 0.87 -7.14 14.19
CA ASN A 174 0.23 -8.43 14.37
C ASN A 174 0.03 -9.20 13.05
N THR A 175 0.09 -8.54 11.89
CA THR A 175 0.06 -9.24 10.59
C THR A 175 1.24 -10.19 10.41
N LEU A 176 2.36 -9.93 11.08
CA LEU A 176 3.52 -10.82 11.05
C LEU A 176 3.28 -12.17 11.72
N LYS A 177 2.25 -12.31 12.57
CA LYS A 177 1.90 -13.59 13.21
C LYS A 177 1.30 -14.60 12.25
N THR A 178 0.74 -14.16 11.14
CA THR A 178 0.16 -15.01 10.09
C THR A 178 1.08 -15.15 8.88
N LEU A 179 2.24 -14.46 8.90
CA LEU A 179 3.21 -14.52 7.81
C LEU A 179 3.92 -15.88 7.82
N PRO A 180 4.00 -16.59 6.67
CA PRO A 180 4.78 -17.81 6.54
C PRO A 180 6.26 -17.61 6.91
N GLU A 181 6.89 -18.65 7.48
CA GLU A 181 8.27 -18.57 7.98
C GLU A 181 9.29 -18.19 6.89
N ASP A 182 9.13 -18.68 5.67
CA ASP A 182 9.99 -18.35 4.54
C ASP A 182 9.88 -16.87 4.15
N GLN A 183 8.67 -16.31 4.18
CA GLN A 183 8.42 -14.88 3.94
C GLN A 183 8.97 -14.03 5.08
N PHE A 184 8.87 -14.49 6.32
CA PHE A 184 9.48 -13.82 7.47
C PHE A 184 11.01 -13.81 7.34
N ALA A 185 11.61 -14.96 7.02
CA ALA A 185 13.06 -15.09 6.82
C ALA A 185 13.57 -14.18 5.69
N SER A 186 12.80 -14.05 4.59
CA SER A 186 13.11 -13.12 3.49
C SER A 186 13.17 -11.67 3.99
N GLY A 187 12.20 -11.23 4.78
CA GLY A 187 12.20 -9.88 5.36
C GLY A 187 13.33 -9.66 6.36
N MET A 188 13.73 -10.69 7.13
CA MET A 188 14.87 -10.62 8.04
C MET A 188 16.20 -10.35 7.33
N GLY A 189 16.34 -10.77 6.06
CA GLY A 189 17.50 -10.42 5.24
C GLY A 189 17.67 -8.90 5.09
N GLU A 190 16.58 -8.16 4.85
CA GLU A 190 16.60 -6.70 4.74
C GLU A 190 16.84 -6.02 6.11
N VAL A 191 16.28 -6.57 7.18
CA VAL A 191 16.56 -6.08 8.55
C VAL A 191 18.04 -6.17 8.87
N LEU A 192 18.66 -7.32 8.57
CA LEU A 192 20.09 -7.53 8.80
C LEU A 192 20.94 -6.61 7.90
N LYS A 193 20.59 -6.48 6.62
CA LYS A 193 21.26 -5.58 5.70
C LYS A 193 21.26 -4.15 6.23
N SER A 194 20.11 -3.63 6.64
CA SER A 194 19.97 -2.27 7.16
C SER A 194 20.68 -2.03 8.48
N GLY A 195 20.95 -3.09 9.25
CA GLY A 195 21.73 -3.00 10.49
C GLY A 195 23.24 -3.10 10.30
N LEU A 196 23.71 -3.52 9.11
CA LEU A 196 25.14 -3.73 8.81
C LEU A 196 25.73 -2.63 7.93
N ILE A 197 24.92 -1.86 7.24
CA ILE A 197 25.29 -0.71 6.40
C ILE A 197 24.60 0.54 6.93
#